data_830c40935dd6347d830abcde74f574cc
#
_entry.id   830c40935dd6347d830abcde74f574cc
#
_cell.length_a   1.000
_cell.length_b   1.000
_cell.length_c   1.000
_cell.angle_alpha   90.00
_cell.angle_beta   90.00
_cell.angle_gamma   90.00
#
_symmetry.space_group_name_H-M   'P 1'
#
loop_
_entity.id
_entity.type
_entity.pdbx_description
1 polymer ?
#
loop_
_entity_poly.entity_id
_entity_poly.type
_entity_poly.pdbx_seq_one_letter_code
_entity_poly.pdbx_strand_id
1 'polypeptide(L)'
;MNNIEENHVILVDIGNTRIKYSLLCHAEEEPNACEDANSLFSFIDSQKKISHLYIASVRNQELVDEISAMCNERNIIFVEKHTEKEAFGIKN
;
A
#
# COMPACT_ATOMS: atom_id res chain seq x y z
N MET A 1 -16.53 -16.95 -6.42
CA MET A 1 -16.13 -16.36 -6.55
C MET A 1 -15.17 -16.00 -6.06
N ASN A 2 -14.41 -16.02 -6.04
CA ASN A 2 -13.45 -15.76 -5.55
C ASN A 2 -12.71 -14.82 -5.97
N ASN A 3 -13.03 -13.85 -6.30
CA ASN A 3 -12.28 -12.73 -6.63
C ASN A 3 -11.80 -12.01 -5.44
N ILE A 4 -10.69 -11.33 -5.58
CA ILE A 4 -10.19 -10.48 -4.54
C ILE A 4 -11.11 -9.30 -4.44
N GLU A 5 -11.55 -9.03 -3.25
CA GLU A 5 -12.43 -7.89 -3.03
C GLU A 5 -11.60 -6.63 -3.06
N GLU A 6 -12.10 -5.62 -3.72
CA GLU A 6 -11.34 -4.38 -3.81
C GLU A 6 -11.14 -3.71 -2.46
N ASN A 7 -12.04 -3.94 -1.53
CA ASN A 7 -11.85 -3.35 -0.22
C ASN A 7 -10.86 -4.13 0.63
N HIS A 8 -10.29 -5.18 0.08
CA HIS A 8 -9.24 -5.93 0.79
C HIS A 8 -7.85 -5.62 0.24
N VAL A 9 -7.76 -4.70 -0.70
CA VAL A 9 -6.48 -4.34 -1.29
C VAL A 9 -6.17 -2.90 -0.95
N ILE A 10 -4.99 -2.65 -0.43
CA ILE A 10 -4.57 -1.30 -0.09
C ILE A 10 -3.44 -0.89 -1.02
N LEU A 11 -3.52 0.33 -1.50
CA LEU A 11 -2.51 0.91 -2.38
C LEU A 11 -1.72 1.93 -1.58
N VAL A 12 -0.41 1.85 -1.65
CA VAL A 12 0.48 2.70 -0.86
C VAL A 12 1.46 3.37 -1.81
N ASP A 13 1.66 4.65 -1.62
CA ASP A 13 2.59 5.43 -2.43
C ASP A 13 3.46 6.23 -1.47
N ILE A 14 4.76 5.96 -1.48
CA ILE A 14 5.67 6.62 -0.58
C ILE A 14 6.35 7.77 -1.32
N GLY A 15 6.07 8.97 -0.86
CA GLY A 15 6.72 10.15 -1.41
C GLY A 15 7.90 10.57 -0.56
N ASN A 16 8.33 11.80 -0.74
CA ASN A 16 9.47 12.30 0.00
C ASN A 16 9.19 12.47 1.46
N THR A 17 8.02 12.98 1.80
CA THR A 17 7.74 13.31 3.19
C THR A 17 6.47 12.67 3.71
N ARG A 18 5.73 12.01 2.86
CA ARG A 18 4.45 11.46 3.26
C ARG A 18 4.20 10.12 2.64
N ILE A 19 3.41 9.34 3.33
CA ILE A 19 2.92 8.07 2.83
C ILE A 19 1.46 8.29 2.48
N LYS A 20 1.09 8.02 1.24
CA LYS A 20 -0.29 8.12 0.82
C LYS A 20 -0.84 6.73 0.63
N TYR A 21 -2.07 6.52 1.02
CA TYR A 21 -2.65 5.19 0.92
C TYR A 21 -4.15 5.29 0.75
N SER A 22 -4.70 4.28 0.13
CA SER A 22 -6.14 4.18 -0.04
C SER A 22 -6.48 2.73 -0.31
N LEU A 23 -7.74 2.38 -0.03
CA LEU A 23 -8.21 1.09 -0.45
C LEU A 23 -8.49 1.13 -1.94
N LEU A 24 -8.31 0.00 -2.61
CA LEU A 24 -8.52 -0.03 -4.04
C LEU A 24 -9.95 0.37 -4.40
N CYS A 25 -10.92 0.00 -3.59
CA CYS A 25 -12.29 0.36 -3.88
C CYS A 25 -12.56 1.85 -3.76
N HIS A 26 -11.64 2.60 -3.16
CA HIS A 26 -11.75 4.04 -3.05
C HIS A 26 -10.63 4.75 -3.78
N ALA A 27 -10.07 4.10 -4.78
CA ALA A 27 -8.89 4.66 -5.42
C ALA A 27 -9.18 5.95 -6.17
N GLU A 28 -10.41 6.20 -6.52
CA GLU A 28 -10.75 7.44 -7.20
C GLU A 28 -10.94 8.59 -6.25
N GLU A 29 -10.97 8.32 -4.97
CA GLU A 29 -11.13 9.37 -3.99
C GLU A 29 -9.78 9.86 -3.57
N GLU A 30 -9.78 10.98 -2.86
CA GLU A 30 -8.54 11.54 -2.40
C GLU A 30 -7.89 10.56 -1.42
N PRO A 31 -6.61 10.24 -1.59
CA PRO A 31 -5.99 9.28 -0.70
C PRO A 31 -5.76 9.85 0.68
N ASN A 32 -5.65 8.98 1.64
CA ASN A 32 -5.22 9.38 2.97
C ASN A 32 -3.72 9.60 2.96
N ALA A 33 -3.24 10.33 3.95
CA ALA A 33 -1.81 10.60 4.04
C ALA A 33 -1.38 10.50 5.49
N CYS A 34 -0.19 10.01 5.69
CA CYS A 34 0.39 9.99 7.02
C CYS A 34 1.89 10.19 6.89
N GLU A 35 2.55 10.41 8.03
CA GLU A 35 3.96 10.73 8.00
C GLU A 35 4.83 9.60 8.47
N ASP A 36 4.26 8.55 9.04
CA ASP A 36 5.08 7.45 9.51
C ASP A 36 4.36 6.14 9.29
N ALA A 37 5.13 5.07 9.39
CA ALA A 37 4.59 3.74 9.14
C ALA A 37 3.61 3.31 10.20
N ASN A 38 3.76 3.81 11.43
CA ASN A 38 2.84 3.39 12.48
C ASN A 38 1.41 3.81 12.17
N SER A 39 1.25 4.99 11.60
CA SER A 39 -0.09 5.44 11.23
C SER A 39 -0.67 4.57 10.14
N LEU A 40 0.16 4.17 9.18
CA LEU A 40 -0.31 3.26 8.14
C LEU A 40 -0.70 1.92 8.74
N PHE A 41 0.12 1.41 9.67
CA PHE A 41 -0.19 0.12 10.28
C PHE A 41 -1.49 0.20 11.07
N SER A 42 -1.73 1.32 11.76
CA SER A 42 -2.97 1.49 12.49
C SER A 42 -4.17 1.44 11.56
N PHE A 43 -4.03 2.08 10.40
CA PHE A 43 -5.12 2.02 9.43
C PHE A 43 -5.34 0.58 8.96
N ILE A 44 -4.26 -0.13 8.65
CA ILE A 44 -4.38 -1.49 8.16
C ILE A 44 -5.04 -2.37 9.21
N ASP A 45 -4.62 -2.20 10.48
CA ASP A 45 -5.19 -3.02 11.54
C ASP A 45 -6.66 -2.70 11.79
N SER A 46 -7.10 -1.50 11.44
CA SER A 46 -8.50 -1.16 11.61
C SER A 46 -9.38 -1.79 10.54
N GLN A 47 -8.77 -2.26 9.45
CA GLN A 47 -9.51 -2.93 8.40
C GLN A 47 -9.58 -4.40 8.74
N LYS A 48 -10.68 -5.03 8.41
CA LYS A 48 -10.82 -6.38 8.86
C LYS A 48 -10.06 -7.38 8.06
N LYS A 49 -9.91 -7.15 6.79
CA LYS A 49 -9.31 -8.15 5.98
C LYS A 49 -8.54 -7.56 4.85
N ILE A 50 -7.40 -7.03 5.09
CA ILE A 50 -6.51 -6.62 4.02
C ILE A 50 -5.77 -7.86 3.55
N SER A 51 -5.92 -8.20 2.30
CA SER A 51 -5.26 -9.38 1.75
C SER A 51 -4.01 -9.03 0.97
N HIS A 52 -3.98 -7.86 0.35
CA HIS A 52 -2.87 -7.46 -0.51
C HIS A 52 -2.49 -6.03 -0.24
N LEU A 53 -1.21 -5.74 -0.33
CA LEU A 53 -0.72 -4.37 -0.26
C LEU A 53 0.19 -4.15 -1.44
N TYR A 54 -0.16 -3.17 -2.27
CA TYR A 54 0.63 -2.79 -3.43
C TYR A 54 1.31 -1.49 -3.10
N ILE A 55 2.62 -1.43 -3.27
CA ILE A 55 3.37 -0.26 -2.90
C ILE A 55 4.20 0.24 -4.07
N ALA A 56 4.20 1.54 -4.25
CA ALA A 56 5.06 2.19 -5.22
C ALA A 56 6.00 3.09 -4.44
N SER A 57 7.28 2.88 -4.60
CA SER A 57 8.25 3.70 -3.90
C SER A 57 9.53 3.65 -4.67
N VAL A 58 10.12 4.79 -4.85
CA VAL A 58 11.40 4.83 -5.50
C VAL A 58 12.43 5.44 -4.58
N ARG A 59 12.07 5.69 -3.33
CA ARG A 59 12.98 6.46 -2.53
C ARG A 59 13.35 5.93 -1.19
N ASN A 60 12.51 5.32 -0.46
CA ASN A 60 12.81 5.01 0.93
C ASN A 60 12.76 3.50 1.15
N GLN A 61 13.87 2.86 0.89
CA GLN A 61 13.90 1.41 0.99
C GLN A 61 13.71 0.92 2.42
N GLU A 62 14.18 1.69 3.40
CA GLU A 62 13.99 1.27 4.77
C GLU A 62 12.53 1.20 5.13
N LEU A 63 11.76 2.19 4.67
CA LEU A 63 10.35 2.20 4.94
C LEU A 63 9.65 1.07 4.21
N VAL A 64 10.06 0.81 2.97
CA VAL A 64 9.51 -0.30 2.22
C VAL A 64 9.76 -1.61 2.95
N ASP A 65 10.97 -1.78 3.46
CA ASP A 65 11.31 -3.01 4.19
C ASP A 65 10.48 -3.15 5.46
N GLU A 66 10.24 -2.03 6.13
CA GLU A 66 9.44 -2.07 7.34
C GLU A 66 8.00 -2.48 7.03
N ILE A 67 7.45 -1.94 5.95
CA ILE A 67 6.09 -2.26 5.57
C ILE A 67 6.01 -3.70 5.10
N SER A 68 7.03 -4.17 4.39
CA SER A 68 7.05 -5.55 3.95
C SER A 68 7.05 -6.51 5.13
N ALA A 69 7.84 -6.19 6.16
CA ALA A 69 7.88 -7.04 7.34
C ALA A 69 6.53 -7.04 8.05
N MET A 70 5.89 -5.89 8.11
CA MET A 70 4.59 -5.80 8.74
C MET A 70 3.56 -6.64 7.98
N CYS A 71 3.63 -6.61 6.66
CA CYS A 71 2.72 -7.42 5.86
C CYS A 71 2.96 -8.90 6.10
N ASN A 72 4.23 -9.28 6.21
CA ASN A 72 4.54 -10.67 6.45
C ASN A 72 3.98 -11.14 7.78
N GLU A 73 4.05 -10.30 8.79
CA GLU A 73 3.51 -10.66 10.09
C GLU A 73 2.01 -10.82 10.08
N ARG A 74 1.35 -10.13 9.16
CA ARG A 74 -0.10 -10.14 9.11
C ARG A 74 -0.64 -10.99 7.98
N ASN A 75 0.23 -11.74 7.31
CA ASN A 75 -0.16 -12.60 6.21
C ASN A 75 -0.81 -11.81 5.07
N ILE A 76 -0.29 -10.62 4.84
CA ILE A 76 -0.73 -9.78 3.74
C ILE A 76 0.25 -9.98 2.60
N ILE A 77 -0.25 -10.19 1.40
CA ILE A 77 0.61 -10.35 0.24
C ILE A 77 1.14 -8.99 -0.17
N PHE A 78 2.46 -8.87 -0.19
CA PHE A 78 3.13 -7.60 -0.45
C PHE A 78 3.63 -7.59 -1.88
N VAL A 79 3.24 -6.57 -2.63
CA VAL A 79 3.65 -6.43 -4.02
C VAL A 79 4.31 -5.09 -4.17
N GLU A 80 5.55 -5.10 -4.61
CA GLU A 80 6.32 -3.88 -4.76
C GLU A 80 6.53 -3.58 -6.23
N LYS A 81 6.28 -2.35 -6.62
CA LYS A 81 6.52 -1.90 -7.98
C LYS A 81 7.74 -1.00 -7.99
N HIS A 82 8.67 -1.31 -8.84
CA HIS A 82 9.94 -0.61 -8.82
C HIS A 82 10.04 0.53 -9.78
N THR A 83 9.25 0.57 -10.82
CA THR A 83 9.41 1.62 -11.78
C THR A 83 8.14 2.42 -11.87
N GLU A 84 8.31 3.70 -11.99
CA GLU A 84 7.18 4.54 -12.10
C GLU A 84 6.41 4.27 -13.34
N LYS A 85 7.10 3.89 -14.38
CA LYS A 85 6.43 3.72 -15.64
C LYS A 85 5.43 2.61 -15.60
N GLU A 86 5.72 1.60 -14.83
CA GLU A 86 4.84 0.45 -14.80
C GLU A 86 4.01 0.38 -13.57
N ALA A 87 4.19 1.30 -12.66
CA ALA A 87 3.47 1.24 -11.41
C ALA A 87 1.99 1.40 -11.69
N PHE A 88 1.22 0.48 -11.17
CA PHE A 88 -0.24 0.53 -11.26
C PHE A 88 -0.72 0.64 -12.69
N GLY A 89 0.01 0.05 -13.63
CA GLY A 89 -0.45 -0.01 -15.00
C GLY A 89 -0.15 1.18 -15.85
N ILE A 90 0.57 2.13 -15.32
CA ILE A 90 0.94 3.28 -16.10
C ILE A 90 2.00 2.90 -17.09
N LYS A 91 1.85 3.32 -18.34
CA LYS A 91 2.84 3.03 -19.25
C LYS A 91 3.13 4.19 -20.02
N ASN A 92 4.17 4.26 -20.64
CA ASN A 92 4.54 5.38 -21.39
C ASN A 92 4.60 5.16 -22.72
#